data_76647974da378f69c05c6f8cb6cf149a
#
_entry.id   76647974da378f69c05c6f8cb6cf149a
#
_cell.length_a   1.000
_cell.length_b   1.000
_cell.length_c   1.000
_cell.angle_alpha   90.00
_cell.angle_beta   90.00
_cell.angle_gamma   90.00
#
_symmetry.space_group_name_H-M   'P 1'
#
loop_
_entity.id
_entity.type
_entity.pdbx_description
1 polymer ?
#
loop_
_entity_poly.entity_id
_entity_poly.type
_entity_poly.pdbx_seq_one_letter_code
_entity_poly.pdbx_strand_id
1 'polypeptide(L)'
;MPGPGRGPKGPKPKIKNPGKLFARLMGYVFKRYGVLYILVIIGILLSVLCNTQGTMFMQTLIDDYITPMLQNHSDDYSALLGAIGRVAGFYALGVIATFVYNKLLIYISQGSIKHLRDDLFTHMQDLPIRYFDTHSHGD
;
A
#
# COMPACT_ATOMS: atom_id res chain seq x y z
N MET A 1 27.88 53.84 -8.23
CA MET A 1 26.83 52.96 -7.70
C MET A 1 27.36 51.57 -7.58
N PRO A 2 27.55 51.03 -6.38
CA PRO A 2 28.02 49.65 -6.19
C PRO A 2 26.82 48.68 -6.37
N GLY A 3 26.99 47.66 -7.20
CA GLY A 3 25.98 46.64 -7.48
C GLY A 3 25.73 45.72 -6.29
N PRO A 4 24.56 45.08 -6.17
CA PRO A 4 24.21 44.22 -5.05
C PRO A 4 25.12 43.00 -5.00
N GLY A 5 25.83 42.85 -3.88
CA GLY A 5 26.71 41.73 -3.59
C GLY A 5 25.91 40.42 -3.60
N ARG A 6 26.37 39.48 -4.46
CA ARG A 6 25.97 38.08 -4.39
C ARG A 6 26.42 37.51 -3.06
N GLY A 7 25.46 37.29 -2.14
CA GLY A 7 25.70 36.55 -0.92
C GLY A 7 26.27 35.15 -1.20
N PRO A 8 27.09 34.59 -0.29
CA PRO A 8 27.72 33.30 -0.47
C PRO A 8 26.61 32.23 -0.60
N LYS A 9 26.60 31.57 -1.76
CA LYS A 9 25.80 30.36 -1.97
C LYS A 9 26.29 29.31 -0.98
N GLY A 10 25.57 29.12 0.10
CA GLY A 10 25.82 28.00 1.00
C GLY A 10 25.85 26.69 0.22
N PRO A 11 26.65 25.72 0.62
CA PRO A 11 26.77 24.44 -0.08
C PRO A 11 25.40 23.77 -0.08
N LYS A 12 24.80 23.64 -1.26
CA LYS A 12 23.61 22.82 -1.45
C LYS A 12 23.95 21.41 -0.94
N PRO A 13 23.15 20.81 -0.05
CA PRO A 13 23.40 19.43 0.35
C PRO A 13 23.32 18.56 -0.88
N LYS A 14 24.48 18.12 -1.36
CA LYS A 14 24.57 17.10 -2.40
C LYS A 14 24.03 15.83 -1.79
N ILE A 15 22.80 15.48 -2.14
CA ILE A 15 22.25 14.15 -1.87
C ILE A 15 23.08 13.17 -2.70
N LYS A 16 24.12 12.67 -2.08
CA LYS A 16 25.06 11.71 -2.64
C LYS A 16 24.36 10.35 -2.70
N ASN A 17 23.68 10.05 -3.79
CA ASN A 17 22.95 8.82 -4.07
C ASN A 17 21.54 8.73 -3.42
N PRO A 18 20.50 9.26 -4.09
CA PRO A 18 19.12 9.13 -3.64
C PRO A 18 18.68 7.67 -3.50
N GLY A 19 19.22 6.74 -4.29
CA GLY A 19 18.95 5.32 -4.20
C GLY A 19 19.42 4.67 -2.90
N LYS A 20 20.60 5.08 -2.37
CA LYS A 20 21.10 4.59 -1.07
C LYS A 20 20.29 5.14 0.10
N LEU A 21 19.82 6.38 0.01
CA LEU A 21 18.95 6.98 1.02
C LEU A 21 17.61 6.26 1.05
N PHE A 22 17.04 5.99 -0.13
CA PHE A 22 15.79 5.25 -0.27
C PHE A 22 15.92 3.82 0.24
N ALA A 23 17.00 3.12 -0.11
CA ALA A 23 17.28 1.78 0.39
C ALA A 23 17.46 1.74 1.92
N ARG A 24 18.05 2.77 2.50
CA ARG A 24 18.24 2.89 3.95
C ARG A 24 16.92 3.15 4.69
N LEU A 25 16.06 4.01 4.13
CA LEU A 25 14.71 4.26 4.63
C LEU A 25 13.84 3.01 4.51
N MET A 26 13.88 2.33 3.36
CA MET A 26 13.20 1.05 3.16
C MET A 26 13.71 -0.03 4.13
N GLY A 27 15.02 -0.13 4.33
CA GLY A 27 15.62 -1.06 5.29
C GLY A 27 15.16 -0.80 6.73
N TYR A 28 15.03 0.45 7.13
CA TYR A 28 14.55 0.84 8.46
C TYR A 28 13.07 0.48 8.65
N VAL A 29 12.24 0.77 7.66
CA VAL A 29 10.81 0.44 7.66
C VAL A 29 10.62 -1.08 7.63
N PHE A 30 11.38 -1.80 6.79
CA PHE A 30 11.35 -3.27 6.71
C PHE A 30 11.76 -3.94 8.01
N LYS A 31 12.75 -3.42 8.71
CA LYS A 31 13.25 -4.01 9.97
C LYS A 31 12.22 -3.91 11.10
N ARG A 32 11.35 -2.89 11.08
CA ARG A 32 10.34 -2.67 12.12
C ARG A 32 8.96 -3.25 11.77
N TYR A 33 8.60 -3.22 10.50
CA TYR A 33 7.29 -3.64 9.99
C TYR A 33 7.37 -4.77 8.94
N GLY A 34 8.53 -5.44 8.81
CA GLY A 34 8.76 -6.43 7.77
C GLY A 34 7.72 -7.55 7.73
N VAL A 35 7.31 -8.04 8.90
CA VAL A 35 6.27 -9.08 9.01
C VAL A 35 4.92 -8.56 8.51
N LEU A 36 4.58 -7.30 8.81
CA LEU A 36 3.34 -6.67 8.34
C LEU A 36 3.36 -6.47 6.82
N TYR A 37 4.50 -6.08 6.24
CA TYR A 37 4.66 -5.99 4.78
C TYR A 37 4.49 -7.33 4.09
N ILE A 38 5.06 -8.39 4.63
CA ILE A 38 4.88 -9.76 4.11
C ILE A 38 3.40 -10.15 4.16
N LEU A 39 2.72 -9.87 5.26
CA LEU A 39 1.28 -10.12 5.41
C LEU A 39 0.45 -9.34 4.38
N VAL A 40 0.81 -8.08 4.11
CA VAL A 40 0.14 -7.26 3.07
C VAL A 40 0.36 -7.87 1.70
N ILE A 41 1.58 -8.26 1.35
CA ILE A 41 1.88 -8.90 0.06
C ILE A 41 1.08 -10.21 -0.11
N ILE A 42 1.06 -11.05 0.91
CA ILE A 42 0.27 -12.29 0.91
C ILE A 42 -1.22 -11.98 0.75
N GLY A 43 -1.74 -10.97 1.46
CA GLY A 43 -3.12 -10.54 1.35
C GLY A 43 -3.49 -10.05 -0.05
N ILE A 44 -2.62 -9.28 -0.70
CA ILE A 44 -2.78 -8.82 -2.08
C ILE A 44 -2.79 -10.00 -3.04
N LEU A 45 -1.82 -10.91 -2.94
CA LEU A 45 -1.74 -12.10 -3.79
C LEU A 45 -2.98 -12.97 -3.63
N LEU A 46 -3.41 -13.21 -2.39
CA LEU A 46 -4.62 -13.98 -2.11
C LEU A 46 -5.86 -13.31 -2.69
N SER A 47 -6.01 -12.00 -2.53
CA SER A 47 -7.11 -11.23 -3.10
C SER A 47 -7.16 -11.32 -4.62
N VAL A 48 -6.00 -11.16 -5.29
CA VAL A 48 -5.90 -11.27 -6.76
C VAL A 48 -6.26 -12.68 -7.22
N LEU A 49 -5.74 -13.72 -6.57
CA LEU A 49 -6.06 -15.10 -6.91
C LEU A 49 -7.56 -15.40 -6.75
N CYS A 50 -8.17 -14.99 -5.63
CA CYS A 50 -9.60 -15.17 -5.39
C CYS A 50 -10.45 -14.45 -6.44
N ASN A 51 -10.12 -13.22 -6.80
CA ASN A 51 -10.84 -12.46 -7.82
C ASN A 51 -10.68 -13.07 -9.21
N THR A 52 -9.47 -13.53 -9.57
CA THR A 52 -9.22 -14.18 -10.87
C THR A 52 -9.96 -15.49 -10.96
N GLN A 53 -9.92 -16.35 -9.93
CA GLN A 53 -10.66 -17.59 -9.88
C GLN A 53 -12.17 -17.34 -9.93
N GLY A 54 -12.68 -16.31 -9.25
CA GLY A 54 -14.08 -15.91 -9.30
C GLY A 54 -14.53 -15.58 -10.73
N THR A 55 -13.71 -14.84 -11.49
CA THR A 55 -14.00 -14.49 -12.88
C THR A 55 -13.99 -15.71 -13.81
N MET A 56 -12.99 -16.60 -13.67
CA MET A 56 -12.92 -17.86 -14.44
C MET A 56 -14.11 -18.76 -14.13
N PHE A 57 -14.50 -18.81 -12.85
CA PHE A 57 -15.63 -19.64 -12.43
C PHE A 57 -16.98 -19.11 -12.95
N MET A 58 -17.08 -17.79 -13.15
CA MET A 58 -18.27 -17.19 -13.79
C MET A 58 -18.45 -17.68 -15.21
N GLN A 59 -17.36 -17.81 -15.97
CA GLN A 59 -17.39 -18.40 -17.31
C GLN A 59 -17.85 -19.87 -17.26
N THR A 60 -17.26 -20.67 -16.38
CA THR A 60 -17.64 -22.07 -16.16
C THR A 60 -19.11 -22.21 -15.77
N LEU A 61 -19.61 -21.29 -14.92
CA LEU A 61 -21.02 -21.28 -14.52
C LEU A 61 -21.96 -21.10 -15.71
N ILE A 62 -21.61 -20.20 -16.62
CA ILE A 62 -22.42 -19.93 -17.82
C ILE A 62 -22.34 -21.11 -18.79
N ASP A 63 -21.12 -21.60 -19.05
CA ASP A 63 -20.90 -22.61 -20.10
C ASP A 63 -21.35 -23.99 -19.66
N ASP A 64 -21.10 -24.42 -18.42
CA ASP A 64 -21.31 -25.78 -17.94
C ASP A 64 -22.66 -25.98 -17.26
N TYR A 65 -23.28 -24.91 -16.74
CA TYR A 65 -24.53 -25.01 -15.98
C TYR A 65 -25.69 -24.30 -16.67
N ILE A 66 -25.54 -23.07 -17.09
CA ILE A 66 -26.66 -22.28 -17.65
C ILE A 66 -26.97 -22.73 -19.06
N THR A 67 -25.96 -22.90 -19.91
CA THR A 67 -26.15 -23.27 -21.32
C THR A 67 -26.79 -24.65 -21.48
N PRO A 68 -26.32 -25.74 -20.81
CA PRO A 68 -26.98 -27.05 -20.93
C PRO A 68 -28.37 -27.07 -20.28
N MET A 69 -28.60 -26.26 -19.24
CA MET A 69 -29.91 -26.18 -18.61
C MET A 69 -30.96 -25.57 -19.52
N LEU A 70 -30.59 -24.55 -20.30
CA LEU A 70 -31.42 -23.93 -21.31
C LEU A 70 -31.73 -24.90 -22.48
N GLN A 71 -30.76 -25.76 -22.86
CA GLN A 71 -30.91 -26.70 -23.96
C GLN A 71 -31.75 -27.95 -23.59
N ASN A 72 -31.59 -28.42 -22.35
CA ASN A 72 -32.23 -29.67 -21.90
C ASN A 72 -33.55 -29.51 -21.18
N HIS A 73 -34.04 -28.28 -20.96
CA HIS A 73 -35.28 -27.97 -20.18
C HIS A 73 -35.33 -28.74 -18.85
N SER A 74 -34.19 -28.93 -18.19
CA SER A 74 -34.12 -29.64 -16.91
C SER A 74 -34.35 -28.68 -15.76
N ASP A 75 -35.33 -28.98 -14.89
CA ASP A 75 -35.69 -28.19 -13.70
C ASP A 75 -34.76 -28.46 -12.50
N ASP A 76 -33.57 -29.03 -12.72
CA ASP A 76 -32.66 -29.34 -11.62
C ASP A 76 -31.78 -28.15 -11.27
N TYR A 77 -32.29 -27.30 -10.39
CA TYR A 77 -31.59 -26.11 -9.89
C TYR A 77 -30.58 -26.38 -8.77
N SER A 78 -30.49 -27.62 -8.29
CA SER A 78 -29.62 -27.98 -7.17
C SER A 78 -28.13 -27.82 -7.49
N ALA A 79 -27.73 -28.27 -8.70
CA ALA A 79 -26.36 -28.13 -9.19
C ALA A 79 -25.98 -26.66 -9.41
N LEU A 80 -26.89 -25.86 -9.94
CA LEU A 80 -26.71 -24.42 -10.16
C LEU A 80 -26.54 -23.66 -8.83
N LEU A 81 -27.37 -23.96 -7.82
CA LEU A 81 -27.28 -23.36 -6.49
C LEU A 81 -25.94 -23.71 -5.82
N GLY A 82 -25.47 -24.94 -5.96
CA GLY A 82 -24.17 -25.36 -5.45
C GLY A 82 -23.00 -24.61 -6.12
N ALA A 83 -23.07 -24.41 -7.43
CA ALA A 83 -22.07 -23.65 -8.19
C ALA A 83 -22.06 -22.16 -7.78
N ILE A 84 -23.23 -21.53 -7.68
CA ILE A 84 -23.38 -20.14 -7.22
C ILE A 84 -22.84 -19.98 -5.80
N GLY A 85 -23.13 -20.91 -4.89
CA GLY A 85 -22.62 -20.89 -3.51
C GLY A 85 -21.09 -20.96 -3.46
N ARG A 86 -20.47 -21.74 -4.32
CA ARG A 86 -19.00 -21.83 -4.44
C ARG A 86 -18.38 -20.53 -4.94
N VAL A 87 -18.95 -19.92 -5.97
CA VAL A 87 -18.52 -18.62 -6.48
C VAL A 87 -18.65 -17.53 -5.41
N ALA A 88 -19.80 -17.48 -4.74
CA ALA A 88 -20.05 -16.53 -3.64
C ALA A 88 -19.04 -16.70 -2.51
N GLY A 89 -18.66 -17.94 -2.17
CA GLY A 89 -17.61 -18.24 -1.19
C GLY A 89 -16.25 -17.67 -1.57
N PHE A 90 -15.82 -17.85 -2.82
CA PHE A 90 -14.56 -17.29 -3.33
C PHE A 90 -14.56 -15.77 -3.33
N TYR A 91 -15.66 -15.14 -3.73
CA TYR A 91 -15.78 -13.68 -3.68
C TYR A 91 -15.76 -13.16 -2.24
N ALA A 92 -16.46 -13.82 -1.33
CA ALA A 92 -16.46 -13.45 0.09
C ALA A 92 -15.03 -13.52 0.69
N LEU A 93 -14.28 -14.58 0.39
CA LEU A 93 -12.87 -14.69 0.80
C LEU A 93 -12.01 -13.57 0.21
N GLY A 94 -12.20 -13.24 -1.07
CA GLY A 94 -11.50 -12.14 -1.73
C GLY A 94 -11.79 -10.79 -1.08
N VAL A 95 -13.05 -10.53 -0.71
CA VAL A 95 -13.46 -9.30 -0.01
C VAL A 95 -12.83 -9.22 1.38
N ILE A 96 -12.84 -10.30 2.14
CA ILE A 96 -12.22 -10.36 3.47
C ILE A 96 -10.71 -10.13 3.36
N ALA A 97 -10.04 -10.78 2.42
CA ALA A 97 -8.61 -10.59 2.18
C ALA A 97 -8.30 -9.13 1.83
N THR A 98 -9.10 -8.51 0.96
CA THR A 98 -8.99 -7.10 0.57
C THR A 98 -9.15 -6.19 1.78
N PHE A 99 -10.13 -6.44 2.62
CA PHE A 99 -10.36 -5.65 3.83
C PHE A 99 -9.18 -5.74 4.81
N VAL A 100 -8.65 -6.94 5.00
CA VAL A 100 -7.53 -7.20 5.92
C VAL A 100 -6.28 -6.47 5.45
N TYR A 101 -5.86 -6.65 4.19
CA TYR A 101 -4.64 -6.00 3.73
C TYR A 101 -4.77 -4.47 3.66
N ASN A 102 -5.94 -3.92 3.34
CA ASN A 102 -6.19 -2.48 3.39
C ASN A 102 -6.05 -1.93 4.82
N LYS A 103 -6.61 -2.62 5.81
CA LYS A 103 -6.44 -2.24 7.22
C LYS A 103 -4.96 -2.25 7.64
N LEU A 104 -4.24 -3.30 7.26
CA LEU A 104 -2.80 -3.41 7.54
C LEU A 104 -2.01 -2.28 6.87
N LEU A 105 -2.33 -1.95 5.61
CA LEU A 105 -1.69 -0.87 4.87
C LEU A 105 -1.89 0.49 5.56
N ILE A 106 -3.12 0.78 6.00
CA ILE A 106 -3.44 2.02 6.74
C ILE A 106 -2.64 2.07 8.04
N TYR A 107 -2.58 0.96 8.78
CA TYR A 107 -1.83 0.89 10.04
C TYR A 107 -0.33 1.16 9.86
N ILE A 108 0.28 0.56 8.84
CA ILE A 108 1.69 0.79 8.47
C ILE A 108 1.91 2.24 8.07
N SER A 109 1.03 2.79 7.24
CA SER A 109 1.12 4.17 6.75
C SER A 109 1.04 5.19 7.89
N GLN A 110 0.08 5.04 8.79
CA GLN A 110 -0.08 5.94 9.94
C GLN A 110 1.09 5.82 10.92
N GLY A 111 1.58 4.60 11.17
CA GLY A 111 2.75 4.37 12.00
C GLY A 111 4.02 5.02 11.45
N SER A 112 4.21 4.95 10.13
CA SER A 112 5.35 5.57 9.46
C SER A 112 5.31 7.10 9.53
N ILE A 113 4.13 7.71 9.33
CA ILE A 113 3.96 9.17 9.42
C ILE A 113 4.22 9.67 10.84
N LYS A 114 3.75 8.95 11.86
CA LYS A 114 4.00 9.29 13.26
C LYS A 114 5.50 9.30 13.56
N HIS A 115 6.23 8.26 13.16
CA HIS A 115 7.68 8.19 13.36
C HIS A 115 8.44 9.28 12.62
N LEU A 116 8.03 9.60 11.38
CA LEU A 116 8.64 10.70 10.65
C LEU A 116 8.46 12.05 11.38
N ARG A 117 7.28 12.27 11.91
CA ARG A 117 7.00 13.50 12.70
C ARG A 117 7.83 13.56 13.96
N ASP A 118 7.93 12.47 14.70
CA ASP A 118 8.71 12.38 15.94
C ASP A 118 10.21 12.57 15.66
N ASP A 119 10.75 11.97 14.59
CA ASP A 119 12.14 12.14 14.17
C ASP A 119 12.43 13.58 13.73
N LEU A 120 11.53 14.20 12.96
CA LEU A 120 11.67 15.60 12.55
C LEU A 120 11.61 16.55 13.76
N PHE A 121 10.70 16.29 14.70
CA PHE A 121 10.56 17.10 15.89
C PHE A 121 11.81 17.00 16.78
N THR A 122 12.33 15.80 16.99
CA THR A 122 13.57 15.57 17.74
C THR A 122 14.77 16.24 17.06
N HIS A 123 14.86 16.14 15.74
CA HIS A 123 15.93 16.78 14.97
C HIS A 123 15.85 18.30 15.00
N MET A 124 14.65 18.86 15.06
CA MET A 124 14.45 20.31 15.24
C MET A 124 14.83 20.79 16.65
N GLN A 125 14.63 19.97 17.66
CA GLN A 125 15.03 20.29 19.04
C GLN A 125 16.56 20.21 19.24
N ASP A 126 17.24 19.35 18.49
CA ASP A 126 18.71 19.21 18.52
C ASP A 126 19.45 20.30 17.72
N LEU A 127 18.73 21.11 16.94
CA LEU A 127 19.34 22.24 16.25
C LEU A 127 19.78 23.30 17.27
N PRO A 128 21.08 23.65 17.34
CA PRO A 128 21.57 24.62 18.30
C PRO A 128 20.88 25.98 18.06
N ILE A 129 20.49 26.64 19.14
CA ILE A 129 19.83 27.95 19.18
C ILE A 129 20.54 28.96 18.27
N ARG A 130 21.84 28.79 18.07
CA ARG A 130 22.69 29.56 17.17
C ARG A 130 22.25 29.59 15.71
N TYR A 131 21.51 28.55 15.27
CA TYR A 131 20.97 28.47 13.90
C TYR A 131 19.79 29.45 13.73
N PHE A 132 18.98 29.65 14.76
CA PHE A 132 17.86 30.58 14.75
C PHE A 132 18.30 32.06 14.92
N ASP A 133 19.46 32.30 15.54
CA ASP A 133 20.01 33.66 15.74
C ASP A 133 20.68 34.19 14.46
N THR A 134 21.11 33.33 13.54
CA THR A 134 21.79 33.73 12.31
C THR A 134 20.85 33.85 11.09
N HIS A 135 19.59 33.42 11.21
CA HIS A 135 18.58 33.55 10.14
C HIS A 135 17.46 34.47 10.66
N SER A 136 17.46 35.71 10.20
CA SER A 136 16.40 36.66 10.51
C SER A 136 15.07 36.14 9.97
N HIS A 137 14.06 36.09 10.82
CA HIS A 137 12.70 35.76 10.44
C HIS A 137 12.09 36.99 9.78
N GLY A 138 12.06 36.97 8.46
CA GLY A 138 11.27 37.95 7.73
C GLY A 138 11.93 38.71 6.59
N ASP A 139 12.56 37.99 5.65
CA ASP A 139 12.83 38.46 4.30
C ASP A 139 12.58 37.36 3.29
#